data_40ed014807d76f6a54993eb957edd968
#
_entry.id   40ed014807d76f6a54993eb957edd968
#
_cell.length_a   1.000
_cell.length_b   1.000
_cell.length_c   1.000
_cell.angle_alpha   90.00
_cell.angle_beta   90.00
_cell.angle_gamma   90.00
#
_symmetry.space_group_name_H-M   'P 1'
#
loop_
_entity.id
_entity.type
_entity.pdbx_description
1 polymer ?
#
loop_
_entity_poly.entity_id
_entity_poly.type
_entity_poly.pdbx_seq_one_letter_code
_entity_poly.pdbx_strand_id
1 'polypeptide(L)'
;MTDDIINAKKILDINRRENYTIPSNNLYPHQWSWDSAWIIYGYCITKEFEKAEKEMYSLFNYQWFNGLVPSIVFHNLDNNTYFPGPDIWELNLTAKHLTKNITSTGIVQPPLHASACLKLFEYSNNKDFLIKIYPKLLKWHKYLYNERDIHDEGLVYIRHPWESGMDNSPIWDESLNRIKISEYKYSKLRTDNKKVNAEERPTDITYERYLNLIELFKECKFNEQLIYEKSEFIIQDVLFNSLLLNSNYALLQIAKILDKKNDILLINYWINKTTFSFENKLFKNDFYYDFDLKANKIVEIKTISGLSSILICKEYEKIKNTLESNF
;
A
#
# COMPACT_ATOMS: atom_id res chain seq x y z
N MET A 1 -1.51 -26.60 18.13
CA MET A 1 -0.83 -25.65 17.26
C MET A 1 0.22 -26.45 16.49
N THR A 2 0.27 -26.33 15.16
CA THR A 2 1.32 -26.99 14.36
C THR A 2 2.67 -26.31 14.59
N ASP A 3 3.78 -27.00 14.27
CA ASP A 3 5.13 -26.44 14.45
C ASP A 3 5.32 -25.16 13.64
N ASP A 4 4.70 -25.05 12.48
CA ASP A 4 4.74 -23.85 11.63
C ASP A 4 4.10 -22.62 12.33
N ILE A 5 2.96 -22.80 12.99
CA ILE A 5 2.30 -21.73 13.74
C ILE A 5 3.16 -21.32 14.95
N ILE A 6 3.79 -22.27 15.62
CA ILE A 6 4.71 -21.99 16.74
C ILE A 6 5.91 -21.16 16.25
N ASN A 7 6.50 -21.53 15.10
CA ASN A 7 7.63 -20.81 14.53
C ASN A 7 7.23 -19.43 14.02
N ALA A 8 6.09 -19.30 13.36
CA ALA A 8 5.56 -17.99 12.94
C ALA A 8 5.32 -17.07 14.15
N LYS A 9 4.76 -17.61 15.23
CA LYS A 9 4.58 -16.85 16.48
C LYS A 9 5.90 -16.34 17.06
N LYS A 10 6.95 -17.18 17.08
CA LYS A 10 8.28 -16.75 17.54
C LYS A 10 8.81 -15.57 16.72
N ILE A 11 8.63 -15.58 15.40
CA ILE A 11 9.04 -14.46 14.53
C ILE A 11 8.27 -13.19 14.88
N LEU A 12 6.94 -13.28 15.04
CA LEU A 12 6.13 -12.15 15.46
C LEU A 12 6.57 -11.59 16.81
N ASP A 13 6.84 -12.45 17.81
CA ASP A 13 7.28 -12.04 19.14
C ASP A 13 8.67 -11.36 19.12
N ILE A 14 9.63 -11.86 18.34
CA ILE A 14 10.97 -11.25 18.17
C ILE A 14 10.86 -9.85 17.53
N ASN A 15 9.96 -9.70 16.57
CA ASN A 15 9.77 -8.44 15.83
C ASN A 15 8.81 -7.47 16.55
N ARG A 16 8.11 -7.91 17.59
CA ARG A 16 7.18 -7.07 18.36
C ARG A 16 7.92 -5.96 19.09
N ARG A 17 7.35 -4.76 19.03
CA ARG A 17 7.64 -3.61 19.88
C ARG A 17 6.41 -3.35 20.74
N GLU A 18 6.48 -2.37 21.64
CA GLU A 18 5.40 -2.11 22.59
C GLU A 18 4.01 -2.07 21.95
N ASN A 19 3.84 -1.26 20.90
CA ASN A 19 2.53 -1.03 20.27
C ASN A 19 2.46 -1.41 18.78
N TYR A 20 3.55 -1.85 18.17
CA TYR A 20 3.65 -2.20 16.75
C TYR A 20 4.62 -3.36 16.54
N THR A 21 4.66 -3.89 15.33
CA THR A 21 5.54 -4.97 14.92
C THR A 21 6.33 -4.51 13.70
N ILE A 22 7.65 -4.75 13.70
CA ILE A 22 8.49 -4.48 12.54
C ILE A 22 8.53 -5.71 11.64
N PRO A 23 8.61 -5.56 10.30
CA PRO A 23 8.72 -6.71 9.40
C PRO A 23 10.05 -7.47 9.58
N SER A 24 11.16 -6.76 9.82
CA SER A 24 12.48 -7.34 9.97
C SER A 24 13.42 -6.43 10.75
N ASN A 25 14.15 -6.99 11.73
CA ASN A 25 15.15 -6.22 12.49
C ASN A 25 16.30 -5.70 11.61
N ASN A 26 16.67 -6.43 10.56
CA ASN A 26 17.82 -6.08 9.73
C ASN A 26 17.49 -5.06 8.65
N LEU A 27 16.44 -5.32 7.84
CA LEU A 27 16.12 -4.51 6.66
C LEU A 27 15.01 -3.48 6.92
N TYR A 28 14.01 -3.83 7.74
CA TYR A 28 12.77 -3.07 7.88
C TYR A 28 12.46 -2.77 9.36
N PRO A 29 13.25 -1.86 10.01
CA PRO A 29 13.23 -1.65 11.46
C PRO A 29 12.11 -0.71 11.96
N HIS A 30 11.14 -0.39 11.11
CA HIS A 30 10.00 0.50 11.41
C HIS A 30 8.67 -0.23 11.24
N GLN A 31 7.55 0.47 11.40
CA GLN A 31 6.22 -0.08 11.10
C GLN A 31 5.87 0.18 9.65
N TRP A 32 5.61 -0.87 8.86
CA TRP A 32 5.11 -0.81 7.50
C TRP A 32 3.60 -1.01 7.44
N SER A 33 2.95 -0.27 6.57
CA SER A 33 1.49 -0.17 6.47
C SER A 33 0.81 -1.48 6.10
N TRP A 34 1.13 -2.06 4.95
CA TRP A 34 0.47 -3.30 4.54
C TRP A 34 0.98 -4.53 5.31
N ASP A 35 2.25 -4.49 5.77
CA ASP A 35 2.81 -5.50 6.68
C ASP A 35 2.01 -5.56 7.98
N SER A 36 1.63 -4.41 8.56
CA SER A 36 0.76 -4.37 9.74
C SER A 36 -0.57 -5.09 9.49
N ALA A 37 -1.15 -4.98 8.29
CA ALA A 37 -2.37 -5.71 7.97
C ALA A 37 -2.12 -7.23 7.90
N TRP A 38 -1.02 -7.71 7.31
CA TRP A 38 -0.66 -9.12 7.30
C TRP A 38 -0.31 -9.65 8.68
N ILE A 39 0.39 -8.88 9.49
CA ILE A 39 0.75 -9.18 10.88
C ILE A 39 -0.52 -9.42 11.72
N ILE A 40 -1.60 -8.66 11.49
CA ILE A 40 -2.89 -8.88 12.16
C ILE A 40 -3.45 -10.27 11.85
N TYR A 41 -3.37 -10.77 10.61
CA TYR A 41 -3.77 -12.15 10.31
C TYR A 41 -2.98 -13.16 11.15
N GLY A 42 -1.67 -12.93 11.31
CA GLY A 42 -0.82 -13.75 12.17
C GLY A 42 -1.29 -13.74 13.64
N TYR A 43 -1.56 -12.56 14.19
CA TYR A 43 -2.07 -12.41 15.56
C TYR A 43 -3.49 -12.99 15.73
N CYS A 44 -4.33 -12.97 14.70
CA CYS A 44 -5.62 -13.66 14.75
C CYS A 44 -5.46 -15.17 14.92
N ILE A 45 -4.56 -15.80 14.15
CA ILE A 45 -4.28 -17.24 14.21
C ILE A 45 -3.69 -17.62 15.57
N THR A 46 -2.82 -16.80 16.14
CA THR A 46 -2.19 -17.02 17.45
C THR A 46 -3.06 -16.56 18.63
N LYS A 47 -4.26 -15.99 18.35
CA LYS A 47 -5.22 -15.47 19.34
C LYS A 47 -4.67 -14.34 20.21
N GLU A 48 -3.77 -13.53 19.65
CA GLU A 48 -3.16 -12.37 20.34
C GLU A 48 -3.86 -11.07 19.94
N PHE A 49 -5.16 -11.00 20.15
CA PHE A 49 -6.05 -9.95 19.65
C PHE A 49 -5.69 -8.53 20.13
N GLU A 50 -5.26 -8.38 21.39
CA GLU A 50 -4.80 -7.09 21.90
C GLU A 50 -3.58 -6.56 21.14
N LYS A 51 -2.65 -7.46 20.75
CA LYS A 51 -1.49 -7.07 19.94
C LYS A 51 -1.93 -6.61 18.56
N ALA A 52 -2.91 -7.30 17.96
CA ALA A 52 -3.49 -6.93 16.66
C ALA A 52 -4.20 -5.57 16.70
N GLU A 53 -4.97 -5.28 17.75
CA GLU A 53 -5.62 -3.98 17.93
C GLU A 53 -4.59 -2.85 18.09
N LYS A 54 -3.57 -3.04 18.95
CA LYS A 54 -2.49 -2.08 19.14
C LYS A 54 -1.72 -1.80 17.85
N GLU A 55 -1.46 -2.84 17.05
CA GLU A 55 -0.82 -2.73 15.73
C GLU A 55 -1.58 -1.74 14.83
N MET A 56 -2.89 -1.93 14.70
CA MET A 56 -3.72 -1.07 13.87
C MET A 56 -3.86 0.35 14.43
N TYR A 57 -4.05 0.49 15.75
CA TYR A 57 -4.12 1.82 16.38
C TYR A 57 -2.81 2.58 16.23
N SER A 58 -1.66 1.90 16.40
CA SER A 58 -0.34 2.50 16.20
C SER A 58 -0.21 3.09 14.80
N LEU A 59 -0.49 2.30 13.76
CA LEU A 59 -0.44 2.76 12.36
C LEU A 59 -1.36 3.96 12.12
N PHE A 60 -2.63 3.84 12.48
CA PHE A 60 -3.64 4.86 12.20
C PHE A 60 -3.52 6.12 13.08
N ASN A 61 -2.68 6.14 14.10
CA ASN A 61 -2.32 7.36 14.80
C ASN A 61 -1.46 8.30 13.95
N TYR A 62 -0.83 7.76 12.89
CA TYR A 62 -0.03 8.51 11.91
C TYR A 62 -0.80 8.80 10.62
N GLN A 63 -2.12 8.56 10.58
CA GLN A 63 -2.95 8.94 9.44
C GLN A 63 -2.96 10.46 9.27
N TRP A 64 -2.71 10.93 8.04
CA TRP A 64 -2.68 12.35 7.70
C TRP A 64 -4.07 13.01 7.79
N PHE A 65 -4.09 14.35 7.80
CA PHE A 65 -5.36 15.09 7.88
C PHE A 65 -6.27 14.88 6.67
N ASN A 66 -5.71 14.64 5.49
CA ASN A 66 -6.51 14.29 4.31
C ASN A 66 -6.94 12.82 4.26
N GLY A 67 -6.41 11.96 5.15
CA GLY A 67 -6.77 10.54 5.24
C GLY A 67 -5.71 9.58 4.76
N LEU A 68 -4.61 10.04 4.17
CA LEU A 68 -3.48 9.19 3.76
C LEU A 68 -2.99 8.34 4.95
N VAL A 69 -2.81 7.04 4.72
CA VAL A 69 -2.10 6.13 5.63
C VAL A 69 -0.71 5.90 5.07
N PRO A 70 0.35 6.33 5.76
CA PRO A 70 1.71 6.29 5.22
C PRO A 70 2.24 4.87 5.06
N SER A 71 3.07 4.63 4.07
CA SER A 71 3.71 3.32 3.86
C SER A 71 4.61 2.92 5.02
N ILE A 72 5.30 3.87 5.65
CA ILE A 72 6.18 3.65 6.81
C ILE A 72 5.91 4.71 7.87
N VAL A 73 5.82 4.25 9.12
CA VAL A 73 5.89 5.09 10.32
C VAL A 73 7.27 4.93 10.94
N PHE A 74 8.00 6.04 11.05
CA PHE A 74 9.32 6.07 11.67
C PHE A 74 9.20 6.26 13.18
N HIS A 75 9.16 5.16 13.94
CA HIS A 75 9.11 5.20 15.40
C HIS A 75 10.49 5.49 16.03
N ASN A 76 11.57 5.14 15.32
CA ASN A 76 12.93 5.51 15.67
C ASN A 76 13.42 6.58 14.67
N LEU A 77 13.94 7.69 15.17
CA LEU A 77 14.40 8.83 14.37
C LEU A 77 15.91 8.80 14.10
N ASP A 78 16.62 7.73 14.47
CA ASP A 78 18.01 7.56 14.09
C ASP A 78 18.11 7.26 12.60
N ASN A 79 18.56 8.27 11.83
CA ASN A 79 18.70 8.20 10.38
C ASN A 79 19.70 7.13 9.89
N ASN A 80 20.54 6.58 10.79
CA ASN A 80 21.44 5.50 10.43
C ASN A 80 20.76 4.12 10.36
N THR A 81 19.53 4.00 10.84
CA THR A 81 18.83 2.71 10.90
C THR A 81 18.21 2.29 9.57
N TYR A 82 17.73 3.26 8.78
CA TYR A 82 17.02 3.04 7.52
C TYR A 82 17.20 4.20 6.54
N PHE A 83 17.34 3.90 5.26
CA PHE A 83 17.38 4.89 4.18
C PHE A 83 16.35 4.52 3.09
N PRO A 84 15.53 5.48 2.60
CA PRO A 84 15.46 6.90 3.00
C PRO A 84 14.71 7.12 4.33
N GLY A 85 15.34 7.79 5.25
CA GLY A 85 14.82 8.11 6.58
C GLY A 85 13.97 9.40 6.61
N PRO A 86 13.51 9.84 7.80
CA PRO A 86 12.70 11.05 7.96
C PRO A 86 13.35 12.33 7.42
N ASP A 87 14.68 12.40 7.42
CA ASP A 87 15.49 13.49 6.87
C ASP A 87 15.34 13.66 5.36
N ILE A 88 15.12 12.55 4.62
CA ILE A 88 14.88 12.59 3.17
C ILE A 88 13.44 13.03 2.86
N TRP A 89 12.47 12.56 3.66
CA TRP A 89 11.06 12.89 3.45
C TRP A 89 10.70 14.33 3.81
N GLU A 90 11.37 14.92 4.80
CA GLU A 90 11.23 16.33 5.23
C GLU A 90 9.77 16.79 5.43
N LEU A 91 8.87 15.91 5.90
CA LEU A 91 7.43 16.17 5.97
C LEU A 91 7.09 17.38 6.86
N ASN A 92 7.86 17.61 7.91
CA ASN A 92 7.67 18.77 8.79
C ASN A 92 7.90 20.11 8.09
N LEU A 93 8.62 20.12 6.99
CA LEU A 93 8.86 21.30 6.15
C LEU A 93 7.89 21.35 4.97
N THR A 94 7.71 20.23 4.29
CA THR A 94 7.06 20.17 2.97
C THR A 94 5.56 19.85 3.06
N ALA A 95 5.13 19.04 4.05
CA ALA A 95 3.76 18.58 4.23
C ALA A 95 3.13 19.00 5.57
N LYS A 96 3.64 20.03 6.23
CA LYS A 96 3.15 20.49 7.55
C LYS A 96 1.65 20.78 7.58
N HIS A 97 1.08 21.23 6.46
CA HIS A 97 -0.35 21.49 6.32
C HIS A 97 -1.21 20.22 6.25
N LEU A 98 -0.60 19.06 5.93
CA LEU A 98 -1.25 17.75 5.85
C LEU A 98 -0.99 16.87 7.07
N THR A 99 0.03 17.22 7.87
CA THR A 99 0.49 16.43 9.01
C THR A 99 0.71 17.32 10.24
N LYS A 100 0.70 16.71 11.43
CA LYS A 100 1.06 17.41 12.68
C LYS A 100 2.12 16.59 13.40
N ASN A 101 3.39 17.02 13.30
CA ASN A 101 4.53 16.36 13.94
C ASN A 101 4.59 14.84 13.66
N ILE A 102 4.23 14.45 12.43
CA ILE A 102 4.22 13.07 12.01
C ILE A 102 5.57 12.73 11.39
N THR A 103 6.16 11.64 11.84
CA THR A 103 7.38 11.06 11.28
C THR A 103 7.01 9.81 10.48
N SER A 104 6.77 10.02 9.20
CA SER A 104 6.33 8.96 8.28
C SER A 104 6.84 9.21 6.86
N THR A 105 6.55 8.30 5.96
CA THR A 105 6.66 8.56 4.52
C THR A 105 5.45 9.34 4.00
N GLY A 106 5.58 9.95 2.81
CA GLY A 106 4.49 10.62 2.12
C GLY A 106 3.86 9.80 0.99
N ILE A 107 4.07 8.50 0.96
CA ILE A 107 3.49 7.53 0.02
C ILE A 107 2.68 6.48 0.77
N VAL A 108 1.89 5.71 0.03
CA VAL A 108 0.99 4.68 0.57
C VAL A 108 1.52 3.27 0.31
N GLN A 109 0.78 2.25 0.74
CA GLN A 109 0.93 0.85 0.34
C GLN A 109 -0.44 0.22 0.08
N PRO A 110 -0.52 -1.01 -0.50
CA PRO A 110 -1.80 -1.63 -0.84
C PRO A 110 -2.78 -1.68 0.34
N PRO A 111 -4.06 -1.32 0.12
CA PRO A 111 -5.01 -1.02 1.20
C PRO A 111 -5.73 -2.26 1.76
N LEU A 112 -5.04 -3.11 2.51
CA LEU A 112 -5.57 -4.32 3.15
C LEU A 112 -6.24 -4.09 4.52
N HIS A 113 -6.20 -2.87 5.03
CA HIS A 113 -6.50 -2.57 6.43
C HIS A 113 -7.93 -2.92 6.85
N ALA A 114 -8.95 -2.64 6.00
CA ALA A 114 -10.33 -2.98 6.35
C ALA A 114 -10.54 -4.50 6.36
N SER A 115 -9.90 -5.26 5.44
CA SER A 115 -9.94 -6.71 5.44
C SER A 115 -9.31 -7.30 6.71
N ALA A 116 -8.17 -6.77 7.14
CA ALA A 116 -7.51 -7.20 8.37
C ALA A 116 -8.35 -6.87 9.62
N CYS A 117 -8.97 -5.68 9.68
CA CYS A 117 -9.85 -5.30 10.78
C CYS A 117 -11.13 -6.15 10.87
N LEU A 118 -11.74 -6.46 9.71
CA LEU A 118 -12.87 -7.37 9.67
C LEU A 118 -12.47 -8.76 10.16
N LYS A 119 -11.31 -9.26 9.70
CA LYS A 119 -10.78 -10.55 10.15
C LYS A 119 -10.52 -10.59 11.64
N LEU A 120 -9.92 -9.54 12.19
CA LEU A 120 -9.71 -9.42 13.64
C LEU A 120 -11.04 -9.48 14.41
N PHE A 121 -12.07 -8.78 13.92
CA PHE A 121 -13.41 -8.83 14.51
C PHE A 121 -14.02 -10.25 14.46
N GLU A 122 -13.91 -10.95 13.33
CA GLU A 122 -14.41 -12.33 13.18
C GLU A 122 -13.80 -13.29 14.21
N TYR A 123 -12.54 -13.06 14.61
CA TYR A 123 -11.85 -13.91 15.60
C TYR A 123 -12.08 -13.45 17.06
N SER A 124 -12.11 -12.14 17.30
CA SER A 124 -12.17 -11.58 18.66
C SER A 124 -13.59 -11.27 19.13
N ASN A 125 -14.53 -11.10 18.19
CA ASN A 125 -15.88 -10.58 18.43
C ASN A 125 -15.91 -9.21 19.16
N ASN A 126 -14.80 -8.42 19.05
CA ASN A 126 -14.68 -7.11 19.71
C ASN A 126 -15.29 -6.01 18.85
N LYS A 127 -16.57 -5.69 19.09
CA LYS A 127 -17.28 -4.63 18.37
C LYS A 127 -16.77 -3.22 18.72
N ASP A 128 -16.26 -3.01 19.92
CA ASP A 128 -15.71 -1.71 20.34
C ASP A 128 -14.47 -1.35 19.54
N PHE A 129 -13.64 -2.34 19.17
CA PHE A 129 -12.54 -2.14 18.25
C PHE A 129 -13.05 -1.61 16.90
N LEU A 130 -14.06 -2.25 16.29
CA LEU A 130 -14.63 -1.79 15.02
C LEU A 130 -15.18 -0.37 15.11
N ILE A 131 -15.90 -0.04 16.18
CA ILE A 131 -16.46 1.30 16.39
C ILE A 131 -15.36 2.37 16.38
N LYS A 132 -14.23 2.08 17.04
CA LYS A 132 -13.10 3.01 17.15
C LYS A 132 -12.31 3.17 15.85
N ILE A 133 -12.08 2.06 15.13
CA ILE A 133 -11.22 2.08 13.93
C ILE A 133 -11.98 2.49 12.66
N TYR A 134 -13.28 2.23 12.56
CA TYR A 134 -14.09 2.45 11.37
C TYR A 134 -13.99 3.87 10.78
N PRO A 135 -14.09 4.97 11.55
CA PRO A 135 -13.97 6.32 10.98
C PRO A 135 -12.62 6.56 10.29
N LYS A 136 -11.56 5.94 10.79
CA LYS A 136 -10.21 6.03 10.23
C LYS A 136 -10.09 5.21 8.94
N LEU A 137 -10.65 4.01 8.91
CA LEU A 137 -10.73 3.17 7.71
C LEU A 137 -11.53 3.87 6.60
N LEU A 138 -12.71 4.40 6.92
CA LEU A 138 -13.52 5.13 5.95
C LEU A 138 -12.79 6.37 5.40
N LYS A 139 -12.08 7.10 6.26
CA LYS A 139 -11.29 8.26 5.86
C LYS A 139 -10.13 7.87 4.93
N TRP A 140 -9.51 6.70 5.16
CA TRP A 140 -8.49 6.13 4.30
C TRP A 140 -9.02 5.81 2.90
N HIS A 141 -10.16 5.12 2.80
CA HIS A 141 -10.78 4.83 1.52
C HIS A 141 -11.25 6.11 0.80
N LYS A 142 -11.80 7.10 1.53
CA LYS A 142 -12.14 8.41 0.97
C LYS A 142 -10.93 9.12 0.37
N TYR A 143 -9.75 9.07 1.03
CA TYR A 143 -8.53 9.62 0.48
C TYR A 143 -8.18 8.97 -0.86
N LEU A 144 -8.23 7.64 -0.94
CA LEU A 144 -7.89 6.92 -2.16
C LEU A 144 -8.80 7.33 -3.33
N TYR A 145 -10.11 7.37 -3.13
CA TYR A 145 -11.04 7.73 -4.19
C TYR A 145 -11.07 9.23 -4.51
N ASN A 146 -10.87 10.11 -3.52
CA ASN A 146 -10.93 11.55 -3.75
C ASN A 146 -9.62 12.13 -4.30
N GLU A 147 -8.48 11.57 -3.91
CA GLU A 147 -7.17 12.14 -4.22
C GLU A 147 -6.40 11.33 -5.29
N ARG A 148 -6.70 10.04 -5.43
CA ARG A 148 -5.96 9.12 -6.28
C ARG A 148 -6.80 8.52 -7.43
N ASP A 149 -8.06 8.91 -7.59
CA ASP A 149 -8.95 8.60 -8.71
C ASP A 149 -9.34 9.91 -9.43
N ILE A 150 -8.37 10.57 -10.05
CA ILE A 150 -8.51 11.92 -10.60
C ILE A 150 -9.52 12.01 -11.76
N HIS A 151 -9.77 10.89 -12.44
CA HIS A 151 -10.74 10.81 -13.53
C HIS A 151 -12.12 10.36 -13.06
N ASP A 152 -12.29 10.16 -11.76
CA ASP A 152 -13.52 9.65 -11.14
C ASP A 152 -14.04 8.37 -11.85
N GLU A 153 -13.13 7.48 -12.22
CA GLU A 153 -13.44 6.23 -12.91
C GLU A 153 -13.44 4.98 -12.02
N GLY A 154 -13.06 5.13 -10.75
CA GLY A 154 -13.00 4.05 -9.77
C GLY A 154 -11.69 3.28 -9.72
N LEU A 155 -10.70 3.67 -10.53
CA LEU A 155 -9.35 3.09 -10.51
C LEU A 155 -8.36 4.07 -9.88
N VAL A 156 -7.83 3.66 -8.75
CA VAL A 156 -6.84 4.42 -7.98
C VAL A 156 -5.45 4.21 -8.60
N TYR A 157 -4.69 5.29 -8.77
CA TYR A 157 -3.32 5.21 -9.24
C TYR A 157 -2.30 5.18 -8.11
N ILE A 158 -1.18 4.51 -8.38
CA ILE A 158 0.07 4.64 -7.63
C ILE A 158 0.98 5.66 -8.32
N ARG A 159 1.81 6.36 -7.56
CA ARG A 159 2.72 7.39 -8.05
C ARG A 159 4.18 7.12 -7.70
N HIS A 160 4.44 5.97 -7.09
CA HIS A 160 5.77 5.49 -6.72
C HIS A 160 5.78 3.96 -6.75
N PRO A 161 6.84 3.30 -7.25
CA PRO A 161 6.93 1.83 -7.23
C PRO A 161 6.76 1.22 -5.84
N TRP A 162 7.23 1.87 -4.79
CA TRP A 162 7.07 1.41 -3.40
C TRP A 162 5.62 1.43 -2.88
N GLU A 163 4.68 2.02 -3.62
CA GLU A 163 3.25 1.95 -3.29
C GLU A 163 2.61 0.63 -3.73
N SER A 164 3.22 -0.08 -4.69
CA SER A 164 2.67 -1.30 -5.28
C SER A 164 2.78 -2.55 -4.42
N GLY A 165 3.77 -2.60 -3.50
CA GLY A 165 4.20 -3.84 -2.86
C GLY A 165 5.03 -4.76 -3.77
N MET A 166 5.33 -4.33 -5.00
CA MET A 166 6.12 -5.03 -6.01
C MET A 166 7.21 -4.12 -6.60
N ASP A 167 8.05 -3.55 -5.73
CA ASP A 167 8.97 -2.45 -5.99
C ASP A 167 9.82 -2.61 -7.25
N ASN A 168 10.28 -3.83 -7.52
CA ASN A 168 11.23 -4.17 -8.59
C ASN A 168 10.55 -4.86 -9.79
N SER A 169 9.24 -4.72 -9.94
CA SER A 169 8.54 -5.31 -11.07
C SER A 169 9.00 -4.71 -12.40
N PRO A 170 9.20 -5.52 -13.47
CA PRO A 170 9.54 -5.03 -14.80
C PRO A 170 8.43 -4.14 -15.41
N ILE A 171 7.22 -4.16 -14.85
CA ILE A 171 6.11 -3.30 -15.24
C ILE A 171 6.50 -1.81 -15.20
N TRP A 172 7.38 -1.44 -14.26
CA TRP A 172 7.78 -0.04 -14.02
C TRP A 172 8.85 0.48 -14.96
N ASP A 173 9.56 -0.39 -15.69
CA ASP A 173 10.78 -0.03 -16.42
C ASP A 173 10.55 1.11 -17.42
N GLU A 174 9.50 1.04 -18.23
CA GLU A 174 9.21 2.07 -19.23
C GLU A 174 8.85 3.41 -18.57
N SER A 175 7.99 3.37 -17.55
CA SER A 175 7.56 4.58 -16.83
C SER A 175 8.74 5.22 -16.09
N LEU A 176 9.57 4.44 -15.42
CA LEU A 176 10.76 4.91 -14.74
C LEU A 176 11.82 5.47 -15.71
N ASN A 177 11.94 4.90 -16.92
CA ASN A 177 12.90 5.37 -17.92
C ASN A 177 12.58 6.80 -18.43
N ARG A 178 11.36 7.30 -18.27
CA ARG A 178 10.99 8.69 -18.56
C ARG A 178 11.59 9.68 -17.55
N ILE A 179 11.89 9.23 -16.32
CA ILE A 179 12.49 10.05 -15.28
C ILE A 179 13.98 10.23 -15.59
N LYS A 180 14.37 11.46 -15.95
CA LYS A 180 15.75 11.80 -16.29
C LYS A 180 16.57 12.05 -15.02
N ILE A 181 17.71 11.40 -14.93
CA ILE A 181 18.66 11.55 -13.82
C ILE A 181 19.84 12.36 -14.34
N SER A 182 20.08 13.54 -13.74
CA SER A 182 21.20 14.42 -14.08
C SER A 182 22.47 14.08 -13.28
N GLU A 183 22.30 13.61 -12.04
CA GLU A 183 23.41 13.21 -11.19
C GLU A 183 23.01 12.08 -10.22
N TYR A 184 24.01 11.31 -9.76
CA TYR A 184 23.85 10.26 -8.77
C TYR A 184 24.07 10.84 -7.37
N LYS A 185 22.99 11.23 -6.71
CA LYS A 185 23.01 11.88 -5.40
C LYS A 185 22.78 10.89 -4.24
N TYR A 186 21.85 9.95 -4.44
CA TYR A 186 21.32 9.11 -3.37
C TYR A 186 21.90 7.71 -3.29
N SER A 187 22.41 7.16 -4.41
CA SER A 187 22.95 5.81 -4.45
C SER A 187 24.12 5.59 -3.46
N LYS A 188 24.88 6.64 -3.16
CA LYS A 188 25.98 6.60 -2.17
C LYS A 188 25.48 6.50 -0.71
N LEU A 189 24.23 6.87 -0.46
CA LEU A 189 23.61 6.85 0.87
C LEU A 189 22.90 5.53 1.17
N ARG A 190 22.78 4.65 0.18
CA ARG A 190 22.08 3.37 0.31
C ARG A 190 22.71 2.50 1.40
N THR A 191 21.84 1.87 2.20
CA THR A 191 22.21 0.93 3.25
C THR A 191 21.75 -0.50 2.97
N ASP A 192 20.78 -0.68 2.09
CA ASP A 192 20.19 -1.97 1.75
C ASP A 192 21.18 -2.92 1.07
N ASN A 193 21.94 -2.42 0.10
CA ASN A 193 22.97 -3.17 -0.63
C ASN A 193 24.21 -3.56 0.21
N LYS A 194 24.30 -3.04 1.45
CA LYS A 194 25.33 -3.43 2.45
C LYS A 194 24.82 -4.54 3.38
N LYS A 195 23.51 -4.76 3.44
CA LYS A 195 22.85 -5.70 4.35
C LYS A 195 22.47 -7.02 3.69
N VAL A 196 22.23 -6.99 2.39
CA VAL A 196 21.91 -8.16 1.54
C VAL A 196 22.69 -8.07 0.22
N ASN A 197 22.68 -9.16 -0.56
CA ASN A 197 23.36 -9.20 -1.86
C ASN A 197 22.81 -8.06 -2.77
N ALA A 198 23.72 -7.27 -3.33
CA ALA A 198 23.38 -6.13 -4.19
C ALA A 198 22.61 -6.54 -5.46
N GLU A 199 22.82 -7.75 -5.97
CA GLU A 199 22.09 -8.29 -7.13
C GLU A 199 20.60 -8.54 -6.86
N GLU A 200 20.22 -8.66 -5.59
CA GLU A 200 18.81 -8.81 -5.16
C GLU A 200 18.12 -7.46 -4.94
N ARG A 201 18.80 -6.36 -5.21
CA ARG A 201 18.30 -4.99 -4.97
C ARG A 201 18.21 -4.20 -6.27
N PRO A 202 17.40 -3.13 -6.32
CA PRO A 202 17.34 -2.23 -7.46
C PRO A 202 18.71 -1.70 -7.84
N THR A 203 18.94 -1.47 -9.13
CA THR A 203 20.15 -0.81 -9.61
C THR A 203 20.27 0.62 -9.07
N ASP A 204 21.45 1.20 -9.06
CA ASP A 204 21.65 2.57 -8.59
C ASP A 204 20.82 3.59 -9.39
N ILE A 205 20.75 3.44 -10.71
CA ILE A 205 19.91 4.33 -11.55
C ILE A 205 18.43 4.21 -11.21
N THR A 206 17.94 3.00 -10.94
CA THR A 206 16.54 2.80 -10.52
C THR A 206 16.29 3.46 -9.16
N TYR A 207 17.23 3.33 -8.23
CA TYR A 207 17.13 3.94 -6.91
C TYR A 207 17.17 5.46 -6.98
N GLU A 208 18.01 6.06 -7.81
CA GLU A 208 18.00 7.50 -8.08
C GLU A 208 16.64 7.97 -8.60
N ARG A 209 16.01 7.22 -9.50
CA ARG A 209 14.66 7.54 -10.01
C ARG A 209 13.61 7.52 -8.89
N TYR A 210 13.69 6.57 -7.98
CA TYR A 210 12.81 6.50 -6.82
C TYR A 210 12.94 7.76 -5.95
N LEU A 211 14.16 8.17 -5.65
CA LEU A 211 14.40 9.36 -4.83
C LEU A 211 14.05 10.66 -5.57
N ASN A 212 14.21 10.71 -6.89
CA ASN A 212 13.74 11.85 -7.70
C ASN A 212 12.21 12.02 -7.63
N LEU A 213 11.44 10.92 -7.59
CA LEU A 213 10.00 11.01 -7.35
C LEU A 213 9.69 11.62 -5.97
N ILE A 214 10.44 11.24 -4.93
CA ILE A 214 10.27 11.83 -3.59
C ILE A 214 10.58 13.33 -3.60
N GLU A 215 11.66 13.77 -4.27
CA GLU A 215 11.98 15.19 -4.43
C GLU A 215 10.83 15.94 -5.13
N LEU A 216 10.31 15.40 -6.21
CA LEU A 216 9.14 15.97 -6.89
C LEU A 216 7.93 16.11 -5.94
N PHE A 217 7.67 15.08 -5.09
CA PHE A 217 6.56 15.15 -4.13
C PHE A 217 6.75 16.26 -3.10
N LYS A 218 8.00 16.46 -2.62
CA LYS A 218 8.35 17.56 -1.71
C LYS A 218 8.15 18.92 -2.38
N GLU A 219 8.64 19.09 -3.61
CA GLU A 219 8.43 20.32 -4.40
C GLU A 219 6.95 20.65 -4.60
N CYS A 220 6.13 19.64 -4.84
CA CYS A 220 4.67 19.74 -4.92
C CYS A 220 4.00 19.90 -3.55
N LYS A 221 4.74 19.89 -2.44
CA LYS A 221 4.22 19.92 -1.07
C LYS A 221 3.17 18.83 -0.82
N PHE A 222 3.36 17.67 -1.44
CA PHE A 222 2.44 16.52 -1.40
C PHE A 222 1.01 16.84 -1.85
N ASN A 223 0.83 17.85 -2.70
CA ASN A 223 -0.45 18.11 -3.37
C ASN A 223 -0.64 17.11 -4.50
N GLU A 224 -1.68 16.28 -4.43
CA GLU A 224 -1.90 15.17 -5.37
C GLU A 224 -2.14 15.64 -6.80
N GLN A 225 -2.89 16.73 -6.99
CA GLN A 225 -3.14 17.28 -8.32
C GLN A 225 -1.83 17.74 -8.99
N LEU A 226 -0.97 18.46 -8.26
CA LEU A 226 0.32 18.91 -8.80
C LEU A 226 1.27 17.75 -9.08
N ILE A 227 1.25 16.71 -8.23
CA ILE A 227 2.03 15.50 -8.45
C ILE A 227 1.55 14.78 -9.70
N TYR A 228 0.23 14.60 -9.87
CA TYR A 228 -0.35 13.99 -11.05
C TYR A 228 0.08 14.73 -12.34
N GLU A 229 0.04 16.05 -12.33
CA GLU A 229 0.42 16.87 -13.50
C GLU A 229 1.89 16.72 -13.87
N LYS A 230 2.79 16.73 -12.88
CA LYS A 230 4.24 16.80 -13.07
C LYS A 230 4.96 15.46 -13.11
N SER A 231 4.41 14.42 -12.50
CA SER A 231 5.07 13.12 -12.43
C SER A 231 4.99 12.36 -13.74
N GLU A 232 6.09 11.71 -14.10
CA GLU A 232 6.15 10.76 -15.22
C GLU A 232 5.72 9.34 -14.83
N PHE A 233 5.58 9.06 -13.54
CA PHE A 233 5.17 7.75 -13.02
C PHE A 233 3.81 7.87 -12.35
N ILE A 234 2.75 7.48 -13.07
CA ILE A 234 1.36 7.44 -12.59
C ILE A 234 0.70 6.20 -13.20
N ILE A 235 0.50 5.17 -12.39
CA ILE A 235 0.07 3.84 -12.86
C ILE A 235 -1.19 3.40 -12.12
N GLN A 236 -2.21 2.94 -12.85
CA GLN A 236 -3.32 2.17 -12.29
C GLN A 236 -2.90 0.71 -12.18
N ASP A 237 -2.45 0.35 -11.00
CA ASP A 237 -1.87 -0.97 -10.68
C ASP A 237 -2.97 -1.99 -10.39
N VAL A 238 -2.87 -3.19 -10.98
CA VAL A 238 -3.85 -4.28 -10.82
C VAL A 238 -3.86 -4.80 -9.39
N LEU A 239 -2.69 -5.05 -8.80
CA LEU A 239 -2.60 -5.56 -7.43
C LEU A 239 -3.20 -4.57 -6.43
N PHE A 240 -2.83 -3.29 -6.53
CA PHE A 240 -3.34 -2.23 -5.64
C PHE A 240 -4.87 -2.13 -5.72
N ASN A 241 -5.44 -2.08 -6.93
CA ASN A 241 -6.89 -1.96 -7.12
C ASN A 241 -7.63 -3.26 -6.76
N SER A 242 -7.04 -4.44 -6.96
CA SER A 242 -7.58 -5.71 -6.49
C SER A 242 -7.73 -5.73 -4.98
N LEU A 243 -6.69 -5.32 -4.26
CA LEU A 243 -6.67 -5.28 -2.80
C LEU A 243 -7.59 -4.16 -2.27
N LEU A 244 -7.68 -3.02 -2.96
CA LEU A 244 -8.64 -1.97 -2.62
C LEU A 244 -10.08 -2.46 -2.75
N LEU A 245 -10.43 -3.14 -3.83
CA LEU A 245 -11.77 -3.66 -4.04
C LEU A 245 -12.12 -4.73 -2.99
N ASN A 246 -11.19 -5.62 -2.68
CA ASN A 246 -11.36 -6.59 -1.59
C ASN A 246 -11.56 -5.88 -0.23
N SER A 247 -10.77 -4.84 0.03
CA SER A 247 -10.89 -4.00 1.23
C SER A 247 -12.21 -3.22 1.29
N ASN A 248 -12.76 -2.79 0.14
CA ASN A 248 -14.09 -2.17 0.08
C ASN A 248 -15.20 -3.16 0.47
N TYR A 249 -15.12 -4.41 0.04
CA TYR A 249 -16.08 -5.44 0.49
C TYR A 249 -16.01 -5.64 2.00
N ALA A 250 -14.80 -5.67 2.58
CA ALA A 250 -14.64 -5.76 4.02
C ALA A 250 -15.17 -4.52 4.75
N LEU A 251 -14.88 -3.32 4.24
CA LEU A 251 -15.40 -2.05 4.79
C LEU A 251 -16.93 -1.99 4.73
N LEU A 252 -17.53 -2.50 3.66
CA LEU A 252 -18.99 -2.63 3.51
C LEU A 252 -19.58 -3.55 4.59
N GLN A 253 -18.94 -4.68 4.87
CA GLN A 253 -19.38 -5.58 5.94
C GLN A 253 -19.28 -4.91 7.31
N ILE A 254 -18.17 -4.21 7.60
CA ILE A 254 -18.00 -3.44 8.84
C ILE A 254 -19.11 -2.36 8.95
N ALA A 255 -19.39 -1.64 7.86
CA ALA A 255 -20.44 -0.62 7.84
C ALA A 255 -21.83 -1.20 8.14
N LYS A 256 -22.14 -2.41 7.63
CA LYS A 256 -23.38 -3.15 7.94
C LYS A 256 -23.43 -3.57 9.41
N ILE A 257 -22.34 -4.12 9.98
CA ILE A 257 -22.25 -4.49 11.41
C ILE A 257 -22.50 -3.28 12.33
N LEU A 258 -22.06 -2.10 11.88
CA LEU A 258 -22.17 -0.84 12.63
C LEU A 258 -23.41 0.02 12.26
N ASP A 259 -24.29 -0.47 11.39
CA ASP A 259 -25.50 0.22 10.87
C ASP A 259 -25.21 1.64 10.29
N LYS A 260 -24.16 1.76 9.47
CA LYS A 260 -23.75 3.01 8.83
C LYS A 260 -24.42 3.22 7.47
N LYS A 261 -25.72 3.49 7.45
CA LYS A 261 -26.58 3.50 6.23
C LYS A 261 -26.03 4.37 5.10
N ASN A 262 -25.61 5.60 5.37
CA ASN A 262 -25.08 6.51 4.35
C ASN A 262 -23.74 6.02 3.77
N ASP A 263 -22.88 5.48 4.63
CA ASP A 263 -21.57 4.96 4.19
C ASP A 263 -21.75 3.68 3.36
N ILE A 264 -22.75 2.85 3.66
CA ILE A 264 -23.10 1.66 2.86
C ILE A 264 -23.39 2.05 1.41
N LEU A 265 -24.15 3.14 1.18
CA LEU A 265 -24.43 3.63 -0.18
C LEU A 265 -23.16 4.08 -0.90
N LEU A 266 -22.31 4.85 -0.21
CA LEU A 266 -21.06 5.35 -0.75
C LEU A 266 -20.09 4.19 -1.09
N ILE A 267 -19.94 3.22 -0.19
CA ILE A 267 -19.03 2.09 -0.40
C ILE A 267 -19.51 1.21 -1.55
N ASN A 268 -20.83 0.96 -1.67
CA ASN A 268 -21.39 0.25 -2.82
C ASN A 268 -21.17 1.00 -4.13
N TYR A 269 -21.24 2.33 -4.14
CA TYR A 269 -20.90 3.14 -5.31
C TYR A 269 -19.43 2.90 -5.73
N TRP A 270 -18.48 2.96 -4.81
CA TRP A 270 -17.08 2.66 -5.10
C TRP A 270 -16.88 1.23 -5.63
N ILE A 271 -17.49 0.23 -4.97
CA ILE A 271 -17.39 -1.17 -5.42
C ILE A 271 -17.87 -1.32 -6.86
N ASN A 272 -19.04 -0.81 -7.20
CA ASN A 272 -19.62 -0.94 -8.54
C ASN A 272 -18.75 -0.25 -9.59
N LYS A 273 -18.27 0.94 -9.29
CA LYS A 273 -17.45 1.75 -10.17
C LYS A 273 -16.08 1.12 -10.42
N THR A 274 -15.40 0.71 -9.34
CA THR A 274 -14.11 0.02 -9.44
C THR A 274 -14.26 -1.28 -10.22
N THR A 275 -15.28 -2.11 -9.94
CA THR A 275 -15.52 -3.35 -10.66
C THR A 275 -15.73 -3.11 -12.16
N PHE A 276 -16.56 -2.11 -12.51
CA PHE A 276 -16.80 -1.76 -13.91
C PHE A 276 -15.51 -1.37 -14.64
N SER A 277 -14.74 -0.45 -14.08
CA SER A 277 -13.51 0.04 -14.72
C SER A 277 -12.41 -0.99 -14.73
N PHE A 278 -12.30 -1.81 -13.68
CA PHE A 278 -11.35 -2.91 -13.62
C PHE A 278 -11.52 -3.88 -14.78
N GLU A 279 -12.78 -4.31 -15.05
CA GLU A 279 -13.10 -5.24 -16.13
C GLU A 279 -12.97 -4.60 -17.53
N ASN A 280 -13.29 -3.31 -17.67
CA ASN A 280 -13.32 -2.68 -19.01
C ASN A 280 -12.00 -2.02 -19.42
N LYS A 281 -11.13 -1.66 -18.45
CA LYS A 281 -9.88 -0.94 -18.75
C LYS A 281 -8.63 -1.78 -18.55
N LEU A 282 -8.62 -2.65 -17.53
CA LEU A 282 -7.41 -3.41 -17.19
C LEU A 282 -7.41 -4.82 -17.79
N PHE A 283 -8.56 -5.34 -18.24
CA PHE A 283 -8.68 -6.68 -18.83
C PHE A 283 -8.45 -6.66 -20.32
N LYS A 284 -7.51 -7.49 -20.80
CA LYS A 284 -7.18 -7.65 -22.23
C LYS A 284 -6.64 -9.04 -22.48
N ASN A 285 -7.14 -9.73 -23.53
CA ASN A 285 -6.64 -11.05 -23.97
C ASN A 285 -6.55 -12.07 -22.82
N ASP A 286 -7.65 -12.19 -22.06
CA ASP A 286 -7.81 -13.13 -20.94
C ASP A 286 -6.84 -12.91 -19.76
N PHE A 287 -6.29 -11.70 -19.62
CA PHE A 287 -5.40 -11.34 -18.52
C PHE A 287 -5.59 -9.88 -18.07
N TYR A 288 -5.26 -9.58 -16.82
CA TYR A 288 -5.30 -8.22 -16.28
C TYR A 288 -3.92 -7.58 -16.31
N TYR A 289 -3.86 -6.35 -16.81
CA TYR A 289 -2.64 -5.57 -16.97
C TYR A 289 -2.78 -4.20 -16.33
N ASP A 290 -1.67 -3.67 -15.88
CA ASP A 290 -1.60 -2.30 -15.37
C ASP A 290 -1.79 -1.28 -16.50
N PHE A 291 -2.25 -0.07 -16.15
CA PHE A 291 -2.45 1.00 -17.11
C PHE A 291 -1.58 2.22 -16.76
N ASP A 292 -0.71 2.62 -17.67
CA ASP A 292 0.12 3.82 -17.54
C ASP A 292 -0.68 5.04 -17.98
N LEU A 293 -1.07 5.89 -17.03
CA LEU A 293 -1.87 7.09 -17.28
C LEU A 293 -1.09 8.17 -18.04
N LYS A 294 0.24 8.22 -17.89
CA LYS A 294 1.07 9.23 -18.60
C LYS A 294 1.34 8.82 -20.03
N ALA A 295 1.52 7.55 -20.30
CA ALA A 295 1.63 7.01 -21.66
C ALA A 295 0.25 6.73 -22.30
N ASN A 296 -0.83 6.77 -21.51
CA ASN A 296 -2.20 6.44 -21.90
C ASN A 296 -2.31 5.07 -22.58
N LYS A 297 -1.72 4.03 -21.98
CA LYS A 297 -1.70 2.68 -22.54
C LYS A 297 -1.65 1.58 -21.49
N ILE A 298 -2.13 0.40 -21.85
CA ILE A 298 -1.92 -0.84 -21.10
C ILE A 298 -0.44 -1.22 -21.13
N VAL A 299 0.10 -1.64 -19.98
CA VAL A 299 1.46 -2.19 -19.86
C VAL A 299 1.37 -3.70 -20.04
N GLU A 300 1.58 -4.18 -21.27
CA GLU A 300 1.38 -5.58 -21.65
C GLU A 300 2.52 -6.50 -21.19
N ILE A 301 2.80 -6.50 -19.89
CA ILE A 301 3.77 -7.39 -19.25
C ILE A 301 3.01 -8.27 -18.26
N LYS A 302 2.98 -9.59 -18.52
CA LYS A 302 2.34 -10.56 -17.61
C LYS A 302 3.19 -10.73 -16.36
N THR A 303 2.61 -10.44 -15.21
CA THR A 303 3.24 -10.63 -13.90
C THR A 303 2.22 -11.17 -12.90
N ILE A 304 2.70 -11.51 -11.70
CA ILE A 304 1.84 -11.94 -10.60
C ILE A 304 0.80 -10.87 -10.20
N SER A 305 1.04 -9.58 -10.54
CA SER A 305 0.04 -8.51 -10.33
C SER A 305 -1.28 -8.85 -11.03
N GLY A 306 -1.23 -9.25 -12.30
CA GLY A 306 -2.43 -9.63 -13.06
C GLY A 306 -3.17 -10.83 -12.47
N LEU A 307 -2.47 -11.74 -11.78
CA LEU A 307 -3.08 -12.89 -11.11
C LEU A 307 -3.78 -12.51 -9.79
N SER A 308 -3.41 -11.39 -9.18
CA SER A 308 -4.05 -10.92 -7.94
C SER A 308 -5.53 -10.61 -8.11
N SER A 309 -5.95 -10.36 -9.35
CA SER A 309 -7.36 -10.19 -9.74
C SER A 309 -8.25 -11.40 -9.39
N ILE A 310 -7.67 -12.59 -9.14
CA ILE A 310 -8.39 -13.79 -8.66
C ILE A 310 -9.16 -13.51 -7.37
N LEU A 311 -8.71 -12.54 -6.57
CA LEU A 311 -9.36 -12.14 -5.31
C LEU A 311 -10.74 -11.50 -5.52
N ILE A 312 -11.03 -11.01 -6.73
CA ILE A 312 -12.17 -10.14 -7.00
C ILE A 312 -12.89 -10.42 -8.32
N CYS A 313 -12.24 -11.11 -9.27
CA CYS A 313 -12.78 -11.27 -10.62
C CYS A 313 -13.90 -12.31 -10.67
N LYS A 314 -14.80 -12.12 -11.62
CA LYS A 314 -15.85 -13.08 -11.96
C LYS A 314 -15.37 -14.17 -12.92
N GLU A 315 -14.24 -13.95 -13.57
CA GLU A 315 -13.67 -14.77 -14.64
C GLU A 315 -12.57 -15.72 -14.11
N TYR A 316 -12.81 -16.31 -12.91
CA TYR A 316 -11.87 -17.21 -12.24
C TYR A 316 -11.27 -18.29 -13.16
N GLU A 317 -12.11 -18.94 -13.98
CA GLU A 317 -11.67 -20.01 -14.88
C GLU A 317 -10.72 -19.49 -15.98
N LYS A 318 -10.89 -18.26 -16.45
CA LYS A 318 -9.96 -17.66 -17.44
C LYS A 318 -8.59 -17.43 -16.85
N ILE A 319 -8.53 -16.88 -15.64
CA ILE A 319 -7.27 -16.65 -14.94
C ILE A 319 -6.58 -17.98 -14.61
N LYS A 320 -7.35 -18.99 -14.17
CA LYS A 320 -6.86 -20.33 -13.93
C LYS A 320 -6.25 -20.94 -15.22
N ASN A 321 -6.96 -20.86 -16.34
CA ASN A 321 -6.46 -21.35 -17.62
C ASN A 321 -5.18 -20.62 -18.06
N THR A 322 -5.07 -19.32 -17.77
CA THR A 322 -3.85 -18.55 -18.02
C THR A 322 -2.69 -19.04 -17.17
N LEU A 323 -2.94 -19.32 -15.89
CA LEU A 323 -1.94 -19.93 -14.98
C LEU A 323 -1.45 -21.29 -15.50
N GLU A 324 -2.36 -22.15 -15.93
CA GLU A 324 -2.05 -23.50 -16.39
C GLU A 324 -1.37 -23.55 -17.76
N SER A 325 -1.58 -22.53 -18.62
CA SER A 325 -1.06 -22.51 -20.00
C SER A 325 0.19 -21.66 -20.22
N ASN A 326 0.49 -20.67 -19.35
CA ASN A 326 1.47 -19.62 -19.64
C ASN A 326 2.44 -19.29 -18.47
N PHE A 327 2.39 -20.04 -17.38
CA PHE A 327 3.30 -19.91 -16.25
C PHE A 327 3.97 -21.27 -15.94
#